data_716f4249f95d24c02f31b896fb6288f7
#
_entry.id   716f4249f95d24c02f31b896fb6288f7
#
_cell.length_a   1.000
_cell.length_b   1.000
_cell.length_c   1.000
_cell.angle_alpha   90.00
_cell.angle_beta   90.00
_cell.angle_gamma   90.00
#
_symmetry.space_group_name_H-M   'P 1'
#
loop_
_entity.id
_entity.type
_entity.pdbx_description
1 polymer ?
#
loop_
_entity_poly.entity_id
_entity_poly.type
_entity_poly.pdbx_seq_one_letter_code
_entity_poly.pdbx_strand_id
1 'polypeptide(L)'
;MHFLTALRSGHWPSLAGAWLHFEVSFMTWLLIGSLGVSISEEFGLSATQKGLLVACPLLSGALLRIGVGLSSDLRGPKLTGLYLLACETGALLWGWLGGGSFLQLLGVGLLLGVAGASFAVALPIASRAYPPAYQGLAMGVAASANSGTVLAMFLAPRLAGPLGWHGVFGVTLIPVLVTAVLFALMVRGDEPLVHPRPHGHWRHELREGLARRSMYWLCFLYAVTFGGFVGTCSFLPIFLHDQYGFDHVTSGSVTALGGLFGSFIRPLGGYLADRLGGIRVLPFVFAAIATAVGGVGSLPEAAWGILFLMTGLASMGFGNGVVFQVVADRFPKQMGLASGVIGAAGGIGGFLLPVALGGLKDLTGTYATGLWCFAVAAVGAWGTIVLVQQRTAWTGR
;
A
#
# COMPACT_ATOMS: atom_id res chain seq x y z
N MET A 1 26.15 -17.10 -7.90
CA MET A 1 25.50 -16.73 -9.18
C MET A 1 25.31 -15.22 -9.20
N HIS A 2 25.87 -14.52 -10.20
CA HIS A 2 25.89 -13.06 -10.16
C HIS A 2 24.49 -12.48 -10.43
N PHE A 3 24.01 -11.57 -9.58
CA PHE A 3 22.74 -10.86 -9.68
C PHE A 3 22.50 -10.26 -11.10
N LEU A 4 23.56 -9.69 -11.69
CA LEU A 4 23.51 -9.14 -13.04
C LEU A 4 23.24 -10.19 -14.13
N THR A 5 23.71 -11.42 -13.95
CA THR A 5 23.44 -12.53 -14.90
C THR A 5 21.97 -12.94 -14.82
N ALA A 6 21.41 -12.97 -13.62
CA ALA A 6 19.98 -13.26 -13.43
C ALA A 6 19.09 -12.16 -14.05
N LEU A 7 19.43 -10.87 -13.91
CA LEU A 7 18.71 -9.78 -14.54
C LEU A 7 18.76 -9.81 -16.07
N ARG A 8 19.85 -10.33 -16.65
CA ARG A 8 20.01 -10.45 -18.13
C ARG A 8 19.33 -11.69 -18.71
N SER A 9 18.85 -12.62 -17.88
CA SER A 9 18.20 -13.85 -18.36
C SER A 9 16.77 -13.63 -18.89
N GLY A 10 16.18 -12.48 -18.63
CA GLY A 10 14.85 -12.09 -19.08
C GLY A 10 14.82 -10.79 -19.87
N HIS A 11 13.62 -10.29 -20.15
CA HIS A 11 13.42 -9.02 -20.84
C HIS A 11 13.45 -7.84 -19.86
N TRP A 12 14.66 -7.38 -19.54
CA TRP A 12 14.87 -6.30 -18.56
C TRP A 12 14.10 -4.99 -18.88
N PRO A 13 13.85 -4.58 -20.16
CA PRO A 13 13.06 -3.38 -20.41
C PRO A 13 11.62 -3.52 -19.91
N SER A 14 10.98 -4.70 -20.07
CA SER A 14 9.65 -4.93 -19.51
C SER A 14 9.65 -4.87 -17.98
N LEU A 15 10.69 -5.38 -17.33
CA LEU A 15 10.82 -5.28 -15.87
C LEU A 15 10.99 -3.83 -15.42
N ALA A 16 11.84 -3.07 -16.10
CA ALA A 16 12.06 -1.65 -15.80
C ALA A 16 10.79 -0.81 -16.06
N GLY A 17 10.08 -1.07 -17.16
CA GLY A 17 8.79 -0.43 -17.43
C GLY A 17 7.73 -0.75 -16.39
N ALA A 18 7.64 -2.00 -15.95
CA ALA A 18 6.74 -2.42 -14.88
C ALA A 18 7.09 -1.77 -13.55
N TRP A 19 8.37 -1.70 -13.21
CA TRP A 19 8.87 -1.03 -12.02
C TRP A 19 8.52 0.46 -12.04
N LEU A 20 8.82 1.14 -13.13
CA LEU A 20 8.55 2.58 -13.29
C LEU A 20 7.05 2.90 -13.21
N HIS A 21 6.22 2.08 -13.88
CA HIS A 21 4.76 2.19 -13.77
C HIS A 21 4.31 2.10 -12.31
N PHE A 22 4.78 1.10 -11.57
CA PHE A 22 4.38 0.90 -10.18
C PHE A 22 4.90 2.02 -9.27
N GLU A 23 6.16 2.45 -9.44
CA GLU A 23 6.79 3.52 -8.65
C GLU A 23 6.01 4.84 -8.78
N VAL A 24 5.74 5.27 -10.02
CA VAL A 24 5.05 6.52 -10.30
C VAL A 24 3.59 6.45 -9.89
N SER A 25 2.91 5.34 -10.13
CA SER A 25 1.53 5.15 -9.65
C SER A 25 1.44 5.19 -8.12
N PHE A 26 2.38 4.59 -7.38
CA PHE A 26 2.36 4.66 -5.92
C PHE A 26 2.73 6.04 -5.38
N MET A 27 3.52 6.79 -6.12
CA MET A 27 3.75 8.21 -5.83
C MET A 27 2.43 9.01 -5.97
N THR A 28 1.68 8.82 -7.05
CA THR A 28 0.39 9.51 -7.26
C THR A 28 -0.68 9.05 -6.27
N TRP A 29 -0.67 7.78 -5.89
CA TRP A 29 -1.65 7.21 -4.95
C TRP A 29 -1.66 7.90 -3.60
N LEU A 30 -0.50 8.26 -3.05
CA LEU A 30 -0.38 8.94 -1.76
C LEU A 30 -0.19 10.46 -1.88
N LEU A 31 -0.37 11.04 -3.07
CA LEU A 31 -0.17 12.46 -3.31
C LEU A 31 -1.08 13.33 -2.41
N ILE A 32 -2.36 12.99 -2.29
CA ILE A 32 -3.30 13.70 -1.40
C ILE A 32 -2.86 13.61 0.06
N GLY A 33 -2.37 12.44 0.50
CA GLY A 33 -1.86 12.26 1.86
C GLY A 33 -0.66 13.15 2.14
N SER A 34 0.27 13.26 1.18
CA SER A 34 1.46 14.11 1.30
C SER A 34 1.17 15.61 1.29
N LEU A 35 0.10 16.03 0.61
CA LEU A 35 -0.40 17.41 0.54
C LEU A 35 -1.48 17.70 1.59
N GLY A 36 -1.80 16.71 2.43
CA GLY A 36 -2.92 16.76 3.35
C GLY A 36 -2.91 17.95 4.31
N VAL A 37 -1.73 18.39 4.75
CA VAL A 37 -1.60 19.57 5.62
C VAL A 37 -1.98 20.83 4.83
N SER A 38 -1.35 21.08 3.68
CA SER A 38 -1.62 22.29 2.87
C SER A 38 -3.08 22.39 2.45
N ILE A 39 -3.69 21.28 2.02
CA ILE A 39 -5.10 21.23 1.64
C ILE A 39 -5.99 21.48 2.86
N SER A 40 -5.65 20.90 4.01
CA SER A 40 -6.46 21.05 5.24
C SER A 40 -6.47 22.47 5.77
N GLU A 41 -5.36 23.18 5.68
CA GLU A 41 -5.25 24.60 6.07
C GLU A 41 -6.08 25.50 5.16
N GLU A 42 -6.00 25.30 3.83
CA GLU A 42 -6.73 26.12 2.86
C GLU A 42 -8.26 25.98 3.02
N PHE A 43 -8.76 24.75 3.25
CA PHE A 43 -10.19 24.50 3.37
C PHE A 43 -10.71 24.54 4.81
N GLY A 44 -9.85 24.71 5.82
CA GLY A 44 -10.26 24.69 7.23
C GLY A 44 -10.92 23.38 7.65
N LEU A 45 -10.33 22.23 7.20
CA LEU A 45 -10.96 20.92 7.37
C LEU A 45 -10.97 20.46 8.83
N SER A 46 -12.09 19.86 9.28
CA SER A 46 -12.16 19.13 10.53
C SER A 46 -11.28 17.87 10.50
N ALA A 47 -10.96 17.28 11.66
CA ALA A 47 -10.14 16.09 11.70
C ALA A 47 -10.79 14.90 10.97
N THR A 48 -12.11 14.77 11.03
CA THR A 48 -12.87 13.77 10.24
C THR A 48 -12.69 14.00 8.74
N GLN A 49 -12.82 15.24 8.27
CA GLN A 49 -12.64 15.58 6.86
C GLN A 49 -11.21 15.32 6.39
N LYS A 50 -10.19 15.66 7.20
CA LYS A 50 -8.78 15.31 6.94
C LYS A 50 -8.61 13.80 6.78
N GLY A 51 -9.17 13.02 7.70
CA GLY A 51 -9.14 11.56 7.65
C GLY A 51 -9.78 10.99 6.40
N LEU A 52 -10.99 11.47 6.04
CA LEU A 52 -11.70 11.06 4.83
C LEU A 52 -10.93 11.42 3.56
N LEU A 53 -10.35 12.61 3.49
CA LEU A 53 -9.61 13.09 2.33
C LEU A 53 -8.46 12.15 1.98
N VAL A 54 -7.62 11.84 2.95
CA VAL A 54 -6.42 11.01 2.72
C VAL A 54 -6.75 9.51 2.62
N ALA A 55 -7.90 9.08 3.16
CA ALA A 55 -8.37 7.70 3.09
C ALA A 55 -9.04 7.37 1.75
N CYS A 56 -9.65 8.35 1.10
CA CYS A 56 -10.44 8.14 -0.11
C CYS A 56 -9.68 7.41 -1.24
N PRO A 57 -8.42 7.78 -1.58
CA PRO A 57 -7.61 7.03 -2.55
C PRO A 57 -7.34 5.59 -2.10
N LEU A 58 -7.23 5.34 -0.80
CA LEU A 58 -6.94 4.00 -0.28
C LEU A 58 -8.13 3.06 -0.46
N LEU A 59 -9.36 3.57 -0.24
CA LEU A 59 -10.59 2.81 -0.44
C LEU A 59 -10.78 2.42 -1.91
N SER A 60 -10.73 3.38 -2.81
CA SER A 60 -10.93 3.11 -4.23
C SER A 60 -9.84 2.22 -4.80
N GLY A 61 -8.57 2.41 -4.37
CA GLY A 61 -7.48 1.52 -4.71
C GLY A 61 -7.70 0.08 -4.25
N ALA A 62 -8.26 -0.11 -3.06
CA ALA A 62 -8.61 -1.43 -2.55
C ALA A 62 -9.68 -2.13 -3.39
N LEU A 63 -10.75 -1.42 -3.70
CA LEU A 63 -11.89 -1.96 -4.46
C LEU A 63 -11.51 -2.23 -5.93
N LEU A 64 -10.76 -1.33 -6.55
CA LEU A 64 -10.38 -1.44 -7.96
C LEU A 64 -9.36 -2.55 -8.22
N ARG A 65 -8.58 -3.00 -7.23
CA ARG A 65 -7.57 -4.06 -7.38
C ARG A 65 -8.12 -5.33 -8.04
N ILE A 66 -9.33 -5.73 -7.65
CA ILE A 66 -9.96 -6.94 -8.21
C ILE A 66 -10.29 -6.72 -9.69
N GLY A 67 -10.88 -5.58 -10.03
CA GLY A 67 -11.24 -5.23 -11.41
C GLY A 67 -10.01 -5.06 -12.31
N VAL A 68 -8.96 -4.40 -11.80
CA VAL A 68 -7.70 -4.22 -12.51
C VAL A 68 -6.98 -5.55 -12.73
N GLY A 69 -6.93 -6.42 -11.73
CA GLY A 69 -6.40 -7.77 -11.87
C GLY A 69 -7.12 -8.57 -12.95
N LEU A 70 -8.46 -8.55 -12.93
CA LEU A 70 -9.28 -9.21 -13.96
C LEU A 70 -9.04 -8.60 -15.35
N SER A 71 -8.96 -7.27 -15.46
CA SER A 71 -8.64 -6.59 -16.72
C SER A 71 -7.25 -6.99 -17.23
N SER A 72 -6.27 -7.07 -16.33
CA SER A 72 -4.91 -7.53 -16.64
C SER A 72 -4.88 -8.96 -17.20
N ASP A 73 -5.72 -9.85 -16.66
CA ASP A 73 -5.83 -11.22 -17.16
C ASP A 73 -6.56 -11.33 -18.50
N LEU A 74 -7.61 -10.51 -18.72
CA LEU A 74 -8.47 -10.58 -19.91
C LEU A 74 -7.91 -9.78 -21.11
N ARG A 75 -7.37 -8.60 -20.86
CA ARG A 75 -6.93 -7.65 -21.90
C ARG A 75 -5.41 -7.53 -22.02
N GLY A 76 -4.70 -8.19 -21.10
CA GLY A 76 -3.28 -8.08 -20.92
C GLY A 76 -2.85 -6.94 -19.98
N PRO A 77 -1.75 -7.14 -19.23
CA PRO A 77 -1.29 -6.16 -18.25
C PRO A 77 -0.75 -4.88 -18.90
N LYS A 78 -0.19 -4.93 -20.11
CA LYS A 78 0.28 -3.71 -20.81
C LYS A 78 -0.86 -2.74 -21.09
N LEU A 79 -1.93 -3.21 -21.74
CA LEU A 79 -3.07 -2.36 -22.06
C LEU A 79 -3.78 -1.85 -20.80
N THR A 80 -3.93 -2.72 -19.79
CA THR A 80 -4.49 -2.36 -18.49
C THR A 80 -3.65 -1.28 -17.81
N GLY A 81 -2.32 -1.38 -17.84
CA GLY A 81 -1.42 -0.37 -17.27
C GLY A 81 -1.53 0.99 -17.96
N LEU A 82 -1.67 1.02 -19.28
CA LEU A 82 -1.89 2.28 -20.00
C LEU A 82 -3.24 2.92 -19.62
N TYR A 83 -4.30 2.13 -19.41
CA TYR A 83 -5.58 2.65 -18.92
C TYR A 83 -5.45 3.25 -17.51
N LEU A 84 -4.69 2.61 -16.62
CA LEU A 84 -4.44 3.15 -15.29
C LEU A 84 -3.74 4.52 -15.37
N LEU A 85 -2.66 4.62 -16.14
CA LEU A 85 -1.92 5.88 -16.32
C LEU A 85 -2.78 6.97 -16.97
N ALA A 86 -3.69 6.62 -17.89
CA ALA A 86 -4.64 7.57 -18.46
C ALA A 86 -5.66 8.06 -17.39
N CYS A 87 -6.17 7.18 -16.52
CA CYS A 87 -7.04 7.57 -15.41
C CYS A 87 -6.29 8.45 -14.40
N GLU A 88 -5.04 8.10 -14.05
CA GLU A 88 -4.18 8.92 -13.20
C GLU A 88 -3.95 10.32 -13.78
N THR A 89 -3.67 10.39 -15.09
CA THR A 89 -3.53 11.68 -15.81
C THR A 89 -4.82 12.51 -15.69
N GLY A 90 -5.98 11.91 -15.91
CA GLY A 90 -7.28 12.59 -15.75
C GLY A 90 -7.52 13.10 -14.34
N ALA A 91 -7.18 12.29 -13.32
CA ALA A 91 -7.31 12.68 -11.93
C ALA A 91 -6.36 13.83 -11.54
N LEU A 92 -5.11 13.79 -12.02
CA LEU A 92 -4.12 14.85 -11.80
C LEU A 92 -4.53 16.15 -12.49
N LEU A 93 -5.04 16.09 -13.72
CA LEU A 93 -5.59 17.26 -14.43
C LEU A 93 -6.76 17.87 -13.66
N TRP A 94 -7.66 17.04 -13.15
CA TRP A 94 -8.77 17.52 -12.33
C TRP A 94 -8.30 18.15 -11.03
N GLY A 95 -7.32 17.57 -10.34
CA GLY A 95 -6.73 18.15 -9.14
C GLY A 95 -5.98 19.46 -9.39
N TRP A 96 -5.34 19.60 -10.56
CA TRP A 96 -4.60 20.79 -10.94
C TRP A 96 -5.51 21.95 -11.34
N LEU A 97 -6.48 21.70 -12.23
CA LEU A 97 -7.34 22.74 -12.84
C LEU A 97 -8.65 22.96 -12.07
N GLY A 98 -9.00 22.06 -11.19
CA GLY A 98 -10.19 22.07 -10.35
C GLY A 98 -9.81 21.90 -8.88
N GLY A 99 -10.60 21.12 -8.13
CA GLY A 99 -10.31 20.86 -6.72
C GLY A 99 -10.75 22.00 -5.78
N GLY A 100 -11.52 22.98 -6.28
CA GLY A 100 -11.97 24.14 -5.51
C GLY A 100 -13.00 23.85 -4.42
N SER A 101 -13.28 22.58 -4.11
CA SER A 101 -14.14 22.18 -2.99
C SER A 101 -13.73 20.82 -2.42
N PHE A 102 -14.05 20.59 -1.15
CA PHE A 102 -13.81 19.31 -0.47
C PHE A 102 -14.39 18.11 -1.23
N LEU A 103 -15.61 18.25 -1.77
CA LEU A 103 -16.26 17.18 -2.52
C LEU A 103 -15.53 16.86 -3.84
N GLN A 104 -15.01 17.88 -4.54
CA GLN A 104 -14.20 17.67 -5.74
C GLN A 104 -12.88 16.96 -5.39
N LEU A 105 -12.25 17.33 -4.27
CA LEU A 105 -11.04 16.65 -3.79
C LEU A 105 -11.30 15.19 -3.42
N LEU A 106 -12.43 14.85 -2.84
CA LEU A 106 -12.83 13.45 -2.64
C LEU A 106 -12.98 12.72 -3.99
N GLY A 107 -13.58 13.36 -5.00
CA GLY A 107 -13.67 12.81 -6.35
C GLY A 107 -12.30 12.57 -6.99
N VAL A 108 -11.39 13.54 -6.89
CA VAL A 108 -9.99 13.38 -7.32
C VAL A 108 -9.33 12.22 -6.60
N GLY A 109 -9.50 12.12 -5.27
CA GLY A 109 -8.96 11.05 -4.45
C GLY A 109 -9.48 9.66 -4.88
N LEU A 110 -10.78 9.54 -5.16
CA LEU A 110 -11.36 8.29 -5.66
C LEU A 110 -10.77 7.89 -7.02
N LEU A 111 -10.53 8.84 -7.91
CA LEU A 111 -9.89 8.57 -9.21
C LEU A 111 -8.40 8.21 -9.04
N LEU A 112 -7.65 8.94 -8.20
CA LEU A 112 -6.26 8.62 -7.91
C LEU A 112 -6.09 7.25 -7.28
N GLY A 113 -7.12 6.73 -6.63
CA GLY A 113 -7.08 5.39 -6.04
C GLY A 113 -6.79 4.28 -7.05
N VAL A 114 -7.08 4.47 -8.34
CA VAL A 114 -6.72 3.52 -9.40
C VAL A 114 -5.22 3.20 -9.39
N ALA A 115 -4.39 4.18 -9.07
CA ALA A 115 -2.95 4.05 -8.96
C ALA A 115 -2.53 3.00 -7.91
N GLY A 116 -3.29 2.87 -6.81
CA GLY A 116 -3.07 1.84 -5.79
C GLY A 116 -3.30 0.41 -6.27
N ALA A 117 -3.88 0.21 -7.46
CA ALA A 117 -4.04 -1.10 -8.07
C ALA A 117 -2.92 -1.45 -9.07
N SER A 118 -1.95 -0.57 -9.32
CA SER A 118 -0.87 -0.72 -10.29
C SER A 118 -0.01 -1.97 -10.10
N PHE A 119 0.14 -2.47 -8.86
CA PHE A 119 0.86 -3.70 -8.61
C PHE A 119 0.22 -4.92 -9.30
N ALA A 120 -1.09 -4.92 -9.53
CA ALA A 120 -1.80 -5.97 -10.26
C ALA A 120 -1.48 -5.98 -11.76
N VAL A 121 -0.83 -4.93 -12.25
CA VAL A 121 -0.25 -4.82 -13.60
C VAL A 121 1.25 -5.16 -13.57
N ALA A 122 2.00 -4.55 -12.66
CA ALA A 122 3.45 -4.63 -12.64
C ALA A 122 3.97 -6.04 -12.34
N LEU A 123 3.39 -6.75 -11.36
CA LEU A 123 3.85 -8.08 -10.98
C LEU A 123 3.64 -9.13 -12.09
N PRO A 124 2.50 -9.21 -12.80
CA PRO A 124 2.35 -10.08 -13.96
C PRO A 124 3.34 -9.78 -15.09
N ILE A 125 3.62 -8.51 -15.39
CA ILE A 125 4.62 -8.15 -16.40
C ILE A 125 6.01 -8.64 -15.98
N ALA A 126 6.41 -8.38 -14.74
CA ALA A 126 7.70 -8.81 -14.21
C ALA A 126 7.85 -10.34 -14.23
N SER A 127 6.80 -11.06 -13.80
CA SER A 127 6.79 -12.52 -13.81
C SER A 127 6.91 -13.11 -15.21
N ARG A 128 6.15 -12.58 -16.19
CA ARG A 128 6.17 -13.06 -17.58
C ARG A 128 7.45 -12.70 -18.32
N ALA A 129 8.13 -11.63 -17.90
CA ALA A 129 9.37 -11.17 -18.53
C ALA A 129 10.57 -12.08 -18.25
N TYR A 130 10.47 -13.02 -17.28
CA TYR A 130 11.59 -13.83 -16.82
C TYR A 130 11.26 -15.33 -16.79
N PRO A 131 12.30 -16.19 -17.01
CA PRO A 131 12.17 -17.64 -16.85
C PRO A 131 11.73 -18.04 -15.44
N PRO A 132 11.06 -19.19 -15.24
CA PRO A 132 10.55 -19.63 -13.94
C PRO A 132 11.56 -19.58 -12.79
N ALA A 133 12.84 -19.87 -13.07
CA ALA A 133 13.92 -19.82 -12.07
C ALA A 133 14.21 -18.43 -11.51
N TYR A 134 13.79 -17.36 -12.20
CA TYR A 134 14.09 -15.96 -11.84
C TYR A 134 12.83 -15.10 -11.65
N GLN A 135 11.64 -15.67 -11.77
CA GLN A 135 10.38 -14.92 -11.60
C GLN A 135 10.26 -14.29 -10.20
N GLY A 136 10.70 -15.00 -9.16
CA GLY A 136 10.70 -14.46 -7.80
C GLY A 136 11.58 -13.22 -7.66
N LEU A 137 12.79 -13.24 -8.28
CA LEU A 137 13.66 -12.07 -8.32
C LEU A 137 13.02 -10.90 -9.07
N ALA A 138 12.47 -11.16 -10.25
CA ALA A 138 11.83 -10.12 -11.06
C ALA A 138 10.63 -9.48 -10.34
N MET A 139 9.77 -10.28 -9.73
CA MET A 139 8.65 -9.79 -8.92
C MET A 139 9.13 -9.02 -7.68
N GLY A 140 10.21 -9.45 -7.04
CA GLY A 140 10.83 -8.75 -5.92
C GLY A 140 11.36 -7.37 -6.30
N VAL A 141 12.02 -7.28 -7.47
CA VAL A 141 12.48 -5.99 -8.04
C VAL A 141 11.26 -5.11 -8.37
N ALA A 142 10.24 -5.63 -9.05
CA ALA A 142 9.03 -4.85 -9.33
C ALA A 142 8.33 -4.38 -8.04
N ALA A 143 8.26 -5.23 -7.01
CA ALA A 143 7.63 -4.89 -5.74
C ALA A 143 8.40 -3.81 -4.95
N SER A 144 9.69 -3.60 -5.20
CA SER A 144 10.46 -2.52 -4.57
C SER A 144 9.96 -1.13 -4.97
N ALA A 145 9.24 -1.03 -6.09
CA ALA A 145 8.57 0.19 -6.57
C ALA A 145 7.48 0.73 -5.62
N ASN A 146 7.17 0.03 -4.55
CA ASN A 146 6.40 0.58 -3.44
C ASN A 146 7.06 1.84 -2.82
N SER A 147 8.35 2.07 -3.09
CA SER A 147 9.10 3.27 -2.71
C SER A 147 8.57 4.57 -3.32
N GLY A 148 7.71 4.52 -4.36
CA GLY A 148 7.02 5.69 -4.88
C GLY A 148 6.28 6.49 -3.82
N THR A 149 5.75 5.83 -2.79
CA THR A 149 5.14 6.48 -1.63
C THR A 149 6.11 7.42 -0.90
N VAL A 150 7.39 7.03 -0.81
CA VAL A 150 8.46 7.83 -0.19
C VAL A 150 8.72 9.09 -1.01
N LEU A 151 8.72 8.97 -2.35
CA LEU A 151 8.89 10.12 -3.25
C LEU A 151 7.76 11.15 -3.06
N ALA A 152 6.51 10.70 -2.97
CA ALA A 152 5.38 11.58 -2.70
C ALA A 152 5.57 12.34 -1.39
N MET A 153 5.83 11.62 -0.30
CA MET A 153 5.97 12.21 1.04
C MET A 153 7.16 13.17 1.15
N PHE A 154 8.24 12.91 0.40
CA PHE A 154 9.42 13.75 0.42
C PHE A 154 9.33 14.96 -0.50
N LEU A 155 8.83 14.78 -1.73
CA LEU A 155 8.85 15.83 -2.76
C LEU A 155 7.63 16.75 -2.70
N ALA A 156 6.41 16.19 -2.51
CA ALA A 156 5.19 16.99 -2.64
C ALA A 156 5.10 18.15 -1.65
N PRO A 157 5.42 18.02 -0.34
CA PRO A 157 5.39 19.16 0.58
C PRO A 157 6.40 20.25 0.22
N ARG A 158 7.57 19.87 -0.33
CA ARG A 158 8.58 20.82 -0.79
C ARG A 158 8.15 21.61 -2.01
N LEU A 159 7.48 20.95 -2.94
CA LEU A 159 6.96 21.58 -4.15
C LEU A 159 5.71 22.42 -3.87
N ALA A 160 4.93 22.09 -2.84
CA ALA A 160 3.74 22.81 -2.46
C ALA A 160 4.04 24.26 -1.99
N GLY A 161 5.22 24.51 -1.39
CA GLY A 161 5.62 25.86 -1.00
C GLY A 161 5.65 26.84 -2.17
N PRO A 162 6.46 26.62 -3.21
CA PRO A 162 6.57 27.53 -4.34
C PRO A 162 5.41 27.44 -5.36
N LEU A 163 4.73 26.29 -5.49
CA LEU A 163 3.75 26.04 -6.57
C LEU A 163 2.30 26.00 -6.07
N GLY A 164 2.09 26.00 -4.77
CA GLY A 164 0.82 25.62 -4.18
C GLY A 164 0.54 24.12 -4.38
N TRP A 165 -0.39 23.57 -3.62
CA TRP A 165 -0.73 22.15 -3.75
C TRP A 165 -1.36 21.81 -5.10
N HIS A 166 -2.14 22.69 -5.73
CA HIS A 166 -2.64 22.53 -7.11
C HIS A 166 -1.49 22.36 -8.11
N GLY A 167 -0.46 23.21 -8.02
CA GLY A 167 0.71 23.14 -8.89
C GLY A 167 1.46 21.82 -8.77
N VAL A 168 1.45 21.18 -7.58
CA VAL A 168 2.06 19.85 -7.39
C VAL A 168 1.34 18.78 -8.21
N PHE A 169 -0.01 18.82 -8.29
CA PHE A 169 -0.74 17.93 -9.20
C PHE A 169 -0.32 18.13 -10.66
N GLY A 170 -0.14 19.40 -11.09
CA GLY A 170 0.32 19.74 -12.44
C GLY A 170 1.74 19.21 -12.73
N VAL A 171 2.68 19.40 -11.80
CA VAL A 171 4.06 18.90 -11.96
C VAL A 171 4.11 17.37 -11.96
N THR A 172 3.25 16.72 -11.18
CA THR A 172 3.16 15.25 -11.11
C THR A 172 2.68 14.63 -12.44
N LEU A 173 2.01 15.39 -13.32
CA LEU A 173 1.71 14.94 -14.68
C LEU A 173 2.96 14.59 -15.48
N ILE A 174 4.08 15.29 -15.26
CA ILE A 174 5.32 15.07 -16.04
C ILE A 174 5.81 13.63 -15.86
N PRO A 175 6.10 13.13 -14.64
CA PRO A 175 6.55 11.75 -14.47
C PRO A 175 5.50 10.73 -14.90
N VAL A 176 4.19 10.99 -14.75
CA VAL A 176 3.13 10.08 -15.20
C VAL A 176 3.12 9.95 -16.72
N LEU A 177 3.17 11.08 -17.48
CA LEU A 177 3.20 11.06 -18.95
C LEU A 177 4.49 10.45 -19.48
N VAL A 178 5.64 10.79 -18.90
CA VAL A 178 6.92 10.16 -19.25
C VAL A 178 6.85 8.64 -19.01
N THR A 179 6.29 8.23 -17.89
CA THR A 179 6.09 6.82 -17.58
C THR A 179 5.15 6.15 -18.59
N ALA A 180 4.06 6.80 -19.01
CA ALA A 180 3.14 6.24 -19.98
C ALA A 180 3.86 5.98 -21.33
N VAL A 181 4.68 6.91 -21.78
CA VAL A 181 5.48 6.74 -23.01
C VAL A 181 6.51 5.62 -22.83
N LEU A 182 7.32 5.67 -21.77
CA LEU A 182 8.35 4.65 -21.53
C LEU A 182 7.75 3.25 -21.33
N PHE A 183 6.65 3.14 -20.60
CA PHE A 183 5.92 1.90 -20.39
C PHE A 183 5.39 1.33 -21.72
N ALA A 184 4.80 2.16 -22.57
CA ALA A 184 4.34 1.75 -23.89
C ALA A 184 5.47 1.23 -24.80
N LEU A 185 6.66 1.84 -24.72
CA LEU A 185 7.83 1.47 -25.53
C LEU A 185 8.59 0.26 -24.96
N MET A 186 8.75 0.18 -23.64
CA MET A 186 9.61 -0.82 -22.97
C MET A 186 8.91 -2.15 -22.71
N VAL A 187 7.62 -2.11 -22.41
CA VAL A 187 6.86 -3.33 -22.12
C VAL A 187 6.45 -4.00 -23.43
N ARG A 188 6.81 -5.27 -23.60
CA ARG A 188 6.39 -6.05 -24.77
C ARG A 188 4.87 -6.18 -24.79
N GLY A 189 4.28 -6.20 -25.98
CA GLY A 189 2.87 -6.46 -26.15
C GLY A 189 2.52 -7.84 -25.58
N ASP A 190 1.37 -7.90 -24.94
CA ASP A 190 0.88 -9.17 -24.41
C ASP A 190 0.39 -10.03 -25.56
N GLU A 191 0.99 -11.19 -25.77
CA GLU A 191 0.25 -12.28 -26.37
C GLU A 191 -0.84 -12.68 -25.37
N PRO A 192 -2.11 -12.80 -25.79
CA PRO A 192 -3.17 -13.30 -24.94
C PRO A 192 -2.70 -14.60 -24.27
N LEU A 193 -2.98 -14.81 -23.01
CA LEU A 193 -2.69 -16.10 -22.36
C LEU A 193 -3.22 -17.20 -23.26
N VAL A 194 -2.32 -18.07 -23.75
CA VAL A 194 -2.62 -19.19 -24.67
C VAL A 194 -3.66 -20.16 -24.09
N HIS A 195 -3.96 -20.05 -22.82
CA HIS A 195 -5.04 -20.75 -22.14
C HIS A 195 -5.99 -19.74 -21.49
N PRO A 196 -7.07 -19.32 -22.18
CA PRO A 196 -8.16 -18.65 -21.50
C PRO A 196 -8.65 -19.59 -20.39
N ARG A 197 -8.51 -19.15 -19.13
CA ARG A 197 -9.16 -19.89 -18.03
C ARG A 197 -10.64 -20.00 -18.39
N PRO A 198 -11.25 -21.21 -18.27
CA PRO A 198 -12.66 -21.37 -18.61
C PRO A 198 -13.51 -20.29 -17.95
N HIS A 199 -14.38 -19.65 -18.71
CA HIS A 199 -15.28 -18.63 -18.21
C HIS A 199 -16.09 -19.19 -17.03
N GLY A 200 -15.95 -18.58 -15.85
CA GLY A 200 -16.62 -19.02 -14.62
C GLY A 200 -15.73 -19.73 -13.59
N HIS A 201 -14.56 -20.22 -13.94
CA HIS A 201 -13.67 -20.92 -12.99
C HIS A 201 -13.26 -20.04 -11.80
N TRP A 202 -13.04 -18.73 -12.04
CA TRP A 202 -12.71 -17.77 -11.00
C TRP A 202 -13.82 -17.62 -9.93
N ARG A 203 -15.10 -17.76 -10.30
CA ARG A 203 -16.22 -17.70 -9.33
C ARG A 203 -16.20 -18.90 -8.39
N HIS A 204 -15.86 -20.07 -8.91
CA HIS A 204 -15.71 -21.28 -8.10
C HIS A 204 -14.50 -21.17 -7.16
N GLU A 205 -13.35 -20.77 -7.68
CA GLU A 205 -12.13 -20.54 -6.90
C GLU A 205 -12.36 -19.46 -5.81
N LEU A 206 -13.06 -18.37 -6.14
CA LEU A 206 -13.43 -17.33 -5.19
C LEU A 206 -14.32 -17.89 -4.07
N ARG A 207 -15.33 -18.66 -4.43
CA ARG A 207 -16.23 -19.29 -3.44
C ARG A 207 -15.48 -20.26 -2.54
N GLU A 208 -14.62 -21.09 -3.09
CA GLU A 208 -13.77 -22.00 -2.30
C GLU A 208 -12.80 -21.25 -1.39
N GLY A 209 -12.13 -20.22 -1.91
CA GLY A 209 -11.22 -19.38 -1.12
C GLY A 209 -11.94 -18.67 0.03
N LEU A 210 -13.10 -18.05 -0.27
CA LEU A 210 -13.93 -17.37 0.73
C LEU A 210 -14.61 -18.34 1.72
N ALA A 211 -14.77 -19.62 1.38
CA ALA A 211 -15.26 -20.61 2.34
C ALA A 211 -14.24 -20.98 3.43
N ARG A 212 -12.98 -20.68 3.23
CA ARG A 212 -11.91 -21.01 4.19
C ARG A 212 -11.77 -19.92 5.26
N ARG A 213 -11.91 -20.28 6.52
CA ARG A 213 -11.72 -19.35 7.66
C ARG A 213 -10.34 -18.69 7.68
N SER A 214 -9.31 -19.37 7.19
CA SER A 214 -7.96 -18.84 7.07
C SER A 214 -7.87 -17.61 6.16
N MET A 215 -8.75 -17.48 5.16
CA MET A 215 -8.82 -16.29 4.30
C MET A 215 -9.15 -15.03 5.12
N TYR A 216 -10.22 -15.07 5.91
CA TYR A 216 -10.65 -13.92 6.73
C TYR A 216 -9.62 -13.57 7.80
N TRP A 217 -9.01 -14.60 8.40
CA TRP A 217 -7.93 -14.40 9.36
C TRP A 217 -6.74 -13.67 8.73
N LEU A 218 -6.27 -14.10 7.56
CA LEU A 218 -5.19 -13.43 6.83
C LEU A 218 -5.59 -12.04 6.34
N CYS A 219 -6.85 -11.84 5.94
CA CYS A 219 -7.39 -10.51 5.64
C CYS A 219 -7.27 -9.57 6.85
N PHE A 220 -7.63 -10.04 8.04
CA PHE A 220 -7.50 -9.26 9.27
C PHE A 220 -6.04 -8.93 9.59
N LEU A 221 -5.15 -9.92 9.54
CA LEU A 221 -3.72 -9.70 9.78
C LEU A 221 -3.14 -8.69 8.78
N TYR A 222 -3.51 -8.80 7.51
CA TYR A 222 -3.01 -7.89 6.47
C TYR A 222 -3.65 -6.50 6.53
N ALA A 223 -4.89 -6.40 7.01
CA ALA A 223 -5.51 -5.11 7.31
C ALA A 223 -4.75 -4.36 8.41
N VAL A 224 -4.25 -5.06 9.44
CA VAL A 224 -3.43 -4.45 10.49
C VAL A 224 -2.02 -4.12 9.98
N THR A 225 -1.35 -5.02 9.26
CA THR A 225 0.04 -4.78 8.80
C THR A 225 0.09 -3.83 7.61
N PHE A 226 -0.49 -4.18 6.46
CA PHE A 226 -0.44 -3.33 5.26
C PHE A 226 -1.39 -2.14 5.37
N GLY A 227 -2.61 -2.38 5.85
CA GLY A 227 -3.57 -1.29 6.07
C GLY A 227 -3.04 -0.30 7.10
N GLY A 228 -2.51 -0.80 8.21
CA GLY A 228 -1.84 0.02 9.21
C GLY A 228 -0.68 0.83 8.62
N PHE A 229 0.19 0.19 7.85
CA PHE A 229 1.33 0.85 7.20
C PHE A 229 0.89 1.97 6.26
N VAL A 230 0.04 1.66 5.27
CA VAL A 230 -0.33 2.63 4.25
C VAL A 230 -1.27 3.72 4.79
N GLY A 231 -2.17 3.35 5.71
CA GLY A 231 -3.06 4.31 6.38
C GLY A 231 -2.29 5.28 7.28
N THR A 232 -1.31 4.75 8.04
CA THR A 232 -0.40 5.60 8.83
C THR A 232 0.41 6.52 7.91
N CYS A 233 1.08 6.00 6.88
CA CYS A 233 1.85 6.84 5.95
C CYS A 233 0.99 7.93 5.31
N SER A 234 -0.26 7.64 4.96
CA SER A 234 -1.16 8.62 4.34
C SER A 234 -1.59 9.73 5.30
N PHE A 235 -1.79 9.43 6.59
CA PHE A 235 -2.27 10.39 7.59
C PHE A 235 -1.15 11.04 8.40
N LEU A 236 0.03 10.45 8.43
CA LEU A 236 1.14 10.84 9.29
C LEU A 236 1.59 12.31 9.12
N PRO A 237 1.64 12.90 7.89
CA PRO A 237 1.96 14.32 7.77
C PRO A 237 0.99 15.21 8.57
N ILE A 238 -0.32 14.92 8.49
CA ILE A 238 -1.36 15.65 9.23
C ILE A 238 -1.19 15.44 10.73
N PHE A 239 -0.97 14.20 11.18
CA PHE A 239 -0.77 13.87 12.59
C PHE A 239 0.43 14.60 13.19
N LEU A 240 1.59 14.61 12.49
CA LEU A 240 2.80 15.27 12.94
C LEU A 240 2.62 16.79 13.02
N HIS A 241 1.92 17.37 12.05
CA HIS A 241 1.60 18.79 12.04
C HIS A 241 0.64 19.15 13.19
N ASP A 242 -0.51 18.47 13.29
CA ASP A 242 -1.55 18.78 14.27
C ASP A 242 -1.14 18.47 15.71
N GLN A 243 -0.33 17.41 15.94
CA GLN A 243 0.02 16.94 17.28
C GLN A 243 1.33 17.56 17.80
N TYR A 244 2.33 17.72 16.92
CA TYR A 244 3.67 18.16 17.32
C TYR A 244 4.07 19.51 16.73
N GLY A 245 3.20 20.15 15.94
CA GLY A 245 3.46 21.45 15.35
C GLY A 245 4.56 21.48 14.30
N PHE A 246 4.85 20.32 13.65
CA PHE A 246 5.86 20.27 12.61
C PHE A 246 5.36 20.98 11.35
N ASP A 247 6.28 21.65 10.66
CA ASP A 247 6.00 22.23 9.35
C ASP A 247 5.75 21.13 8.29
N HIS A 248 5.19 21.51 7.14
CA HIS A 248 4.80 20.61 6.07
C HIS A 248 5.97 19.76 5.56
N VAL A 249 7.16 20.36 5.41
CA VAL A 249 8.36 19.71 4.88
C VAL A 249 8.94 18.71 5.88
N THR A 250 8.99 19.08 7.16
CA THR A 250 9.46 18.21 8.24
C THR A 250 8.51 17.04 8.41
N SER A 251 7.19 17.28 8.45
CA SER A 251 6.17 16.23 8.53
C SER A 251 6.27 15.23 7.38
N GLY A 252 6.43 15.73 6.16
CA GLY A 252 6.64 14.91 4.97
C GLY A 252 7.94 14.12 5.02
N SER A 253 9.03 14.72 5.50
CA SER A 253 10.35 14.08 5.59
C SER A 253 10.38 12.93 6.60
N VAL A 254 9.78 13.14 7.78
CA VAL A 254 9.64 12.10 8.82
C VAL A 254 8.78 10.95 8.29
N THR A 255 7.68 11.28 7.59
CA THR A 255 6.81 10.26 6.98
C THR A 255 7.54 9.49 5.88
N ALA A 256 8.31 10.17 5.02
CA ALA A 256 9.12 9.53 3.98
C ALA A 256 10.14 8.57 4.59
N LEU A 257 10.82 8.95 5.66
CA LEU A 257 11.77 8.10 6.37
C LEU A 257 11.10 6.83 6.92
N GLY A 258 9.92 6.97 7.56
CA GLY A 258 9.15 5.84 8.05
C GLY A 258 8.67 4.91 6.93
N GLY A 259 8.20 5.48 5.82
CA GLY A 259 7.83 4.75 4.61
C GLY A 259 9.00 3.99 4.00
N LEU A 260 10.19 4.60 3.98
CA LEU A 260 11.43 3.98 3.53
C LEU A 260 11.76 2.74 4.37
N PHE A 261 11.85 2.90 5.69
CA PHE A 261 12.13 1.77 6.59
C PHE A 261 11.12 0.65 6.41
N GLY A 262 9.82 0.95 6.41
CA GLY A 262 8.79 -0.07 6.26
C GLY A 262 8.79 -0.77 4.89
N SER A 263 9.15 -0.06 3.81
CA SER A 263 9.24 -0.65 2.48
C SER A 263 10.45 -1.55 2.31
N PHE A 264 11.63 -1.12 2.78
CA PHE A 264 12.88 -1.88 2.59
C PHE A 264 13.06 -3.02 3.57
N ILE A 265 12.40 -3.01 4.74
CA ILE A 265 12.47 -4.12 5.71
C ILE A 265 11.56 -5.30 5.31
N ARG A 266 10.60 -5.09 4.40
CA ARG A 266 9.63 -6.11 3.97
C ARG A 266 10.24 -7.40 3.42
N PRO A 267 11.25 -7.37 2.53
CA PRO A 267 11.92 -8.58 2.06
C PRO A 267 12.59 -9.38 3.18
N LEU A 268 13.13 -8.69 4.20
CA LEU A 268 13.74 -9.35 5.36
C LEU A 268 12.68 -10.12 6.18
N GLY A 269 11.46 -9.56 6.30
CA GLY A 269 10.33 -10.23 6.94
C GLY A 269 9.97 -11.54 6.24
N GLY A 270 9.84 -11.51 4.90
CA GLY A 270 9.59 -12.70 4.08
C GLY A 270 10.70 -13.75 4.23
N TYR A 271 11.95 -13.33 4.09
CA TYR A 271 13.12 -14.21 4.23
C TYR A 271 13.21 -14.91 5.60
N LEU A 272 12.95 -14.15 6.66
CA LEU A 272 12.99 -14.73 8.01
C LEU A 272 11.79 -15.68 8.23
N ALA A 273 10.64 -15.36 7.65
CA ALA A 273 9.45 -16.21 7.68
C ALA A 273 9.68 -17.53 6.94
N ASP A 274 10.37 -17.52 5.80
CA ASP A 274 10.73 -18.74 5.06
C ASP A 274 11.64 -19.68 5.89
N ARG A 275 12.52 -19.10 6.71
CA ARG A 275 13.46 -19.88 7.52
C ARG A 275 12.89 -20.39 8.84
N LEU A 276 12.14 -19.56 9.55
CA LEU A 276 11.65 -19.82 10.90
C LEU A 276 10.19 -20.30 10.93
N GLY A 277 9.47 -20.14 9.82
CA GLY A 277 8.03 -20.33 9.70
C GLY A 277 7.26 -19.06 10.05
N GLY A 278 6.46 -18.55 9.10
CA GLY A 278 5.75 -17.27 9.25
C GLY A 278 4.87 -17.22 10.49
N ILE A 279 4.13 -18.30 10.80
CA ILE A 279 3.26 -18.37 11.99
C ILE A 279 4.05 -18.21 13.29
N ARG A 280 5.32 -18.61 13.37
CA ARG A 280 6.17 -18.44 14.55
C ARG A 280 6.68 -17.01 14.71
N VAL A 281 6.89 -16.31 13.60
CA VAL A 281 7.40 -14.93 13.57
C VAL A 281 6.30 -13.90 13.85
N LEU A 282 5.06 -14.15 13.39
CA LEU A 282 3.94 -13.21 13.52
C LEU A 282 3.66 -12.70 14.94
N PRO A 283 3.71 -13.50 16.02
CA PRO A 283 3.43 -12.97 17.37
C PRO A 283 4.38 -11.85 17.78
N PHE A 284 5.66 -11.95 17.45
CA PHE A 284 6.65 -10.90 17.74
C PHE A 284 6.39 -9.64 16.96
N VAL A 285 5.99 -9.78 15.68
CA VAL A 285 5.63 -8.66 14.81
C VAL A 285 4.43 -7.91 15.37
N PHE A 286 3.35 -8.60 15.72
CA PHE A 286 2.13 -7.96 16.21
C PHE A 286 2.28 -7.40 17.63
N ALA A 287 3.10 -8.02 18.48
CA ALA A 287 3.48 -7.44 19.76
C ALA A 287 4.27 -6.12 19.57
N ALA A 288 5.23 -6.09 18.63
CA ALA A 288 5.98 -4.89 18.32
C ALA A 288 5.07 -3.78 17.74
N ILE A 289 4.13 -4.11 16.83
CA ILE A 289 3.15 -3.16 16.31
C ILE A 289 2.28 -2.60 17.44
N ALA A 290 1.72 -3.47 18.30
CA ALA A 290 0.85 -3.08 19.40
C ALA A 290 1.57 -2.15 20.39
N THR A 291 2.81 -2.49 20.76
CA THR A 291 3.64 -1.68 21.67
C THR A 291 3.99 -0.34 21.04
N ALA A 292 4.42 -0.32 19.77
CA ALA A 292 4.80 0.90 19.08
C ALA A 292 3.59 1.84 18.91
N VAL A 293 2.45 1.33 18.42
CA VAL A 293 1.23 2.12 18.22
C VAL A 293 0.66 2.59 19.56
N GLY A 294 0.66 1.73 20.60
CA GLY A 294 0.26 2.12 21.96
C GLY A 294 1.18 3.20 22.54
N GLY A 295 2.50 3.10 22.27
CA GLY A 295 3.47 4.12 22.63
C GLY A 295 3.17 5.48 21.98
N VAL A 296 2.84 5.51 20.68
CA VAL A 296 2.36 6.73 20.02
C VAL A 296 1.05 7.20 20.64
N GLY A 297 0.15 6.27 20.99
CA GLY A 297 -1.15 6.55 21.60
C GLY A 297 -1.08 7.24 22.96
N SER A 298 0.04 7.10 23.68
CA SER A 298 0.27 7.86 24.91
C SER A 298 0.63 9.33 24.67
N LEU A 299 0.78 9.74 23.39
CA LEU A 299 1.15 11.08 22.92
C LEU A 299 2.40 11.64 23.64
N PRO A 300 3.52 10.90 23.62
CA PRO A 300 4.74 11.32 24.26
C PRO A 300 5.36 12.55 23.56
N GLU A 301 6.45 13.08 24.13
CA GLU A 301 7.26 14.10 23.44
C GLU A 301 7.67 13.65 22.04
N ALA A 302 7.86 14.60 21.12
CA ALA A 302 8.06 14.34 19.69
C ALA A 302 9.15 13.31 19.39
N ALA A 303 10.28 13.34 20.11
CA ALA A 303 11.39 12.41 19.89
C ALA A 303 10.97 10.95 20.13
N TRP A 304 10.26 10.67 21.24
CA TRP A 304 9.74 9.33 21.53
C TRP A 304 8.59 8.96 20.61
N GLY A 305 7.73 9.94 20.28
CA GLY A 305 6.66 9.75 19.29
C GLY A 305 7.21 9.28 17.95
N ILE A 306 8.24 9.93 17.43
CA ILE A 306 8.92 9.55 16.19
C ILE A 306 9.56 8.16 16.30
N LEU A 307 10.23 7.86 17.41
CA LEU A 307 10.83 6.53 17.62
C LEU A 307 9.79 5.43 17.57
N PHE A 308 8.66 5.59 18.25
CA PHE A 308 7.55 4.65 18.21
C PHE A 308 6.93 4.56 16.81
N LEU A 309 6.74 5.68 16.11
CA LEU A 309 6.25 5.70 14.73
C LEU A 309 7.16 4.93 13.79
N MET A 310 8.48 5.17 13.84
CA MET A 310 9.47 4.45 13.01
C MET A 310 9.47 2.97 13.31
N THR A 311 9.44 2.59 14.59
CA THR A 311 9.36 1.19 15.02
C THR A 311 8.06 0.54 14.54
N GLY A 312 6.93 1.22 14.66
CA GLY A 312 5.63 0.74 14.20
C GLY A 312 5.59 0.53 12.68
N LEU A 313 6.03 1.52 11.89
CA LEU A 313 6.08 1.43 10.44
C LEU A 313 7.04 0.34 9.96
N ALA A 314 8.22 0.21 10.58
CA ALA A 314 9.15 -0.88 10.30
C ALA A 314 8.53 -2.25 10.64
N SER A 315 7.88 -2.39 11.79
CA SER A 315 7.23 -3.64 12.21
C SER A 315 6.06 -4.01 11.28
N MET A 316 5.26 -3.05 10.84
CA MET A 316 4.19 -3.26 9.86
C MET A 316 4.76 -3.68 8.51
N GLY A 317 5.80 -3.00 8.03
CA GLY A 317 6.49 -3.35 6.78
C GLY A 317 7.07 -4.76 6.82
N PHE A 318 7.78 -5.11 7.88
CA PHE A 318 8.29 -6.47 8.12
C PHE A 318 7.15 -7.49 8.13
N GLY A 319 6.06 -7.18 8.84
CA GLY A 319 4.87 -8.00 8.94
C GLY A 319 4.20 -8.26 7.59
N ASN A 320 4.23 -7.29 6.68
CA ASN A 320 3.71 -7.46 5.31
C ASN A 320 4.40 -8.63 4.57
N GLY A 321 5.73 -8.75 4.73
CA GLY A 321 6.50 -9.87 4.17
C GLY A 321 6.12 -11.20 4.82
N VAL A 322 6.00 -11.22 6.15
CA VAL A 322 5.66 -12.43 6.91
C VAL A 322 4.25 -12.92 6.59
N VAL A 323 3.25 -12.03 6.54
CA VAL A 323 1.85 -12.41 6.20
C VAL A 323 1.78 -13.03 4.82
N PHE A 324 2.45 -12.45 3.80
CA PHE A 324 2.44 -13.00 2.45
C PHE A 324 3.13 -14.36 2.33
N GLN A 325 4.14 -14.63 3.15
CA GLN A 325 4.73 -15.96 3.23
C GLN A 325 3.68 -16.97 3.75
N VAL A 326 2.94 -16.64 4.80
CA VAL A 326 1.85 -17.50 5.30
C VAL A 326 0.72 -17.66 4.28
N VAL A 327 0.44 -16.63 3.47
CA VAL A 327 -0.52 -16.74 2.36
C VAL A 327 -0.05 -17.78 1.33
N ALA A 328 1.23 -17.74 0.96
CA ALA A 328 1.80 -18.70 0.01
C ALA A 328 1.71 -20.14 0.54
N ASP A 329 1.96 -20.36 1.82
CA ASP A 329 1.86 -21.66 2.46
C ASP A 329 0.39 -22.20 2.50
N ARG A 330 -0.57 -21.30 2.77
CA ARG A 330 -1.98 -21.69 2.95
C ARG A 330 -2.76 -21.80 1.66
N PHE A 331 -2.37 -21.05 0.63
CA PHE A 331 -3.07 -20.95 -0.67
C PHE A 331 -2.14 -21.17 -1.88
N PRO A 332 -1.31 -22.24 -1.89
CA PRO A 332 -0.31 -22.43 -2.97
C PRO A 332 -0.94 -22.54 -4.36
N LYS A 333 -2.14 -23.15 -4.46
CA LYS A 333 -2.87 -23.33 -5.74
C LYS A 333 -3.72 -22.12 -6.15
N GLN A 334 -4.02 -21.22 -5.22
CA GLN A 334 -4.93 -20.07 -5.40
C GLN A 334 -4.24 -18.74 -5.02
N MET A 335 -2.91 -18.66 -5.18
CA MET A 335 -2.10 -17.53 -4.71
C MET A 335 -2.56 -16.18 -5.30
N GLY A 336 -2.92 -16.13 -6.59
CA GLY A 336 -3.39 -14.93 -7.24
C GLY A 336 -4.69 -14.39 -6.62
N LEU A 337 -5.68 -15.29 -6.42
CA LEU A 337 -6.95 -14.94 -5.79
C LEU A 337 -6.76 -14.51 -4.32
N ALA A 338 -5.99 -15.31 -3.56
CA ALA A 338 -5.74 -15.00 -2.15
C ALA A 338 -5.03 -13.66 -1.99
N SER A 339 -4.02 -13.38 -2.82
CA SER A 339 -3.32 -12.09 -2.83
C SER A 339 -4.25 -10.92 -3.16
N GLY A 340 -5.17 -11.10 -4.10
CA GLY A 340 -6.16 -10.09 -4.48
C GLY A 340 -7.12 -9.77 -3.34
N VAL A 341 -7.73 -10.78 -2.73
CA VAL A 341 -8.70 -10.62 -1.63
C VAL A 341 -8.02 -10.05 -0.38
N ILE A 342 -6.88 -10.63 0.01
CA ILE A 342 -6.12 -10.18 1.19
C ILE A 342 -5.56 -8.77 0.95
N GLY A 343 -5.09 -8.49 -0.28
CA GLY A 343 -4.64 -7.15 -0.67
C GLY A 343 -5.74 -6.10 -0.62
N ALA A 344 -6.97 -6.44 -1.03
CA ALA A 344 -8.13 -5.57 -0.92
C ALA A 344 -8.49 -5.30 0.56
N ALA A 345 -8.47 -6.34 1.41
CA ALA A 345 -8.70 -6.20 2.85
C ALA A 345 -7.65 -5.27 3.50
N GLY A 346 -6.38 -5.40 3.08
CA GLY A 346 -5.32 -4.47 3.50
C GLY A 346 -5.62 -3.02 3.12
N GLY A 347 -6.08 -2.77 1.90
CA GLY A 347 -6.47 -1.42 1.46
C GLY A 347 -7.68 -0.87 2.22
N ILE A 348 -8.68 -1.72 2.56
CA ILE A 348 -9.80 -1.36 3.42
C ILE A 348 -9.30 -0.98 4.82
N GLY A 349 -8.37 -1.75 5.40
CA GLY A 349 -7.72 -1.40 6.66
C GLY A 349 -7.01 -0.04 6.59
N GLY A 350 -6.34 0.22 5.46
CA GLY A 350 -5.70 1.51 5.17
C GLY A 350 -6.67 2.69 5.11
N PHE A 351 -7.88 2.48 4.59
CA PHE A 351 -8.96 3.47 4.61
C PHE A 351 -9.50 3.70 6.02
N LEU A 352 -9.76 2.62 6.76
CA LEU A 352 -10.41 2.71 8.08
C LEU A 352 -9.55 3.46 9.10
N LEU A 353 -8.22 3.33 9.05
CA LEU A 353 -7.33 3.93 10.04
C LEU A 353 -7.36 5.47 10.04
N PRO A 354 -7.14 6.20 8.91
CA PRO A 354 -7.24 7.64 8.88
C PRO A 354 -8.64 8.16 9.23
N VAL A 355 -9.69 7.46 8.77
CA VAL A 355 -11.08 7.82 9.09
C VAL A 355 -11.33 7.69 10.59
N ALA A 356 -10.87 6.62 11.23
CA ALA A 356 -11.00 6.43 12.67
C ALA A 356 -10.18 7.47 13.45
N LEU A 357 -8.93 7.75 13.01
CA LEU A 357 -8.10 8.78 13.64
C LEU A 357 -8.76 10.15 13.60
N GLY A 358 -9.25 10.56 12.43
CA GLY A 358 -9.91 11.85 12.27
C GLY A 358 -11.25 11.92 13.01
N GLY A 359 -12.12 10.92 12.85
CA GLY A 359 -13.44 10.89 13.49
C GLY A 359 -13.37 10.84 15.02
N LEU A 360 -12.47 10.01 15.57
CA LEU A 360 -12.28 9.93 17.02
C LEU A 360 -11.62 11.20 17.58
N LYS A 361 -10.75 11.87 16.80
CA LYS A 361 -10.21 13.18 17.20
C LYS A 361 -11.29 14.23 17.35
N ASP A 362 -12.23 14.32 16.41
CA ASP A 362 -13.35 15.28 16.52
C ASP A 362 -14.27 14.95 17.71
N LEU A 363 -14.48 13.66 18.02
CA LEU A 363 -15.33 13.23 19.12
C LEU A 363 -14.69 13.37 20.50
N THR A 364 -13.38 13.09 20.63
CA THR A 364 -12.68 12.97 21.92
C THR A 364 -11.69 14.10 22.18
N GLY A 365 -11.43 14.97 21.19
CA GLY A 365 -10.45 16.03 21.29
C GLY A 365 -8.99 15.57 21.11
N THR A 366 -8.72 14.25 20.94
CA THR A 366 -7.36 13.71 20.90
C THR A 366 -7.19 12.58 19.87
N TYR A 367 -6.01 12.46 19.28
CA TYR A 367 -5.63 11.32 18.44
C TYR A 367 -5.36 10.04 19.24
N ALA A 368 -5.12 10.15 20.55
CA ALA A 368 -4.84 9.01 21.43
C ALA A 368 -5.86 7.89 21.28
N THR A 369 -7.16 8.24 21.29
CA THR A 369 -8.24 7.27 21.21
C THR A 369 -8.17 6.40 19.96
N GLY A 370 -7.95 7.00 18.78
CA GLY A 370 -7.83 6.27 17.53
C GLY A 370 -6.58 5.38 17.49
N LEU A 371 -5.45 5.86 18.01
CA LEU A 371 -4.21 5.08 18.13
C LEU A 371 -4.36 3.91 19.09
N TRP A 372 -5.02 4.09 20.22
CA TRP A 372 -5.33 2.99 21.15
C TRP A 372 -6.29 1.96 20.53
N CYS A 373 -7.30 2.39 19.77
CA CYS A 373 -8.16 1.46 19.02
C CYS A 373 -7.34 0.62 18.02
N PHE A 374 -6.38 1.22 17.36
CA PHE A 374 -5.49 0.49 16.44
C PHE A 374 -4.55 -0.45 17.21
N ALA A 375 -3.99 -0.04 18.35
CA ALA A 375 -3.19 -0.91 19.22
C ALA A 375 -3.99 -2.12 19.71
N VAL A 376 -5.25 -1.92 20.12
CA VAL A 376 -6.17 -3.00 20.50
C VAL A 376 -6.43 -3.96 19.33
N ALA A 377 -6.62 -3.46 18.11
CA ALA A 377 -6.74 -4.32 16.92
C ALA A 377 -5.47 -5.16 16.70
N ALA A 378 -4.28 -4.58 16.91
CA ALA A 378 -3.02 -5.32 16.82
C ALA A 378 -2.88 -6.38 17.92
N VAL A 379 -3.30 -6.08 19.15
CA VAL A 379 -3.36 -7.06 20.26
C VAL A 379 -4.37 -8.17 19.95
N GLY A 380 -5.54 -7.83 19.40
CA GLY A 380 -6.52 -8.81 18.94
C GLY A 380 -5.95 -9.76 17.88
N ALA A 381 -5.24 -9.22 16.90
CA ALA A 381 -4.55 -10.00 15.89
C ALA A 381 -3.48 -10.92 16.51
N TRP A 382 -2.67 -10.39 17.42
CA TRP A 382 -1.69 -11.18 18.21
C TRP A 382 -2.36 -12.34 18.93
N GLY A 383 -3.47 -12.09 19.63
CA GLY A 383 -4.23 -13.12 20.33
C GLY A 383 -4.72 -14.24 19.42
N THR A 384 -5.25 -13.89 18.21
CA THR A 384 -5.67 -14.90 17.23
C THR A 384 -4.51 -15.76 16.75
N ILE A 385 -3.31 -15.19 16.59
CA ILE A 385 -2.10 -15.91 16.15
C ILE A 385 -1.69 -16.92 17.22
N VAL A 386 -1.63 -16.49 18.49
CA VAL A 386 -1.30 -17.38 19.64
C VAL A 386 -2.28 -18.55 19.72
N LEU A 387 -3.57 -18.29 19.56
CA LEU A 387 -4.60 -19.36 19.53
C LEU A 387 -4.40 -20.34 18.38
N VAL A 388 -4.02 -19.87 17.19
CA VAL A 388 -3.72 -20.73 16.04
C VAL A 388 -2.48 -21.58 16.31
N GLN A 389 -1.43 -21.00 16.93
CA GLN A 389 -0.22 -21.75 17.30
C GLN A 389 -0.52 -22.86 18.30
N GLN A 390 -1.29 -22.58 19.34
CA GLN A 390 -1.67 -23.57 20.34
C GLN A 390 -2.43 -24.74 19.71
N ARG A 391 -3.38 -24.47 18.78
CA ARG A 391 -4.13 -25.52 18.09
C ARG A 391 -3.25 -26.39 17.18
N THR A 392 -2.29 -25.78 16.47
CA THR A 392 -1.35 -26.54 15.62
C THR A 392 -0.37 -27.37 16.43
N ALA A 393 0.07 -26.90 17.59
CA ALA A 393 0.89 -27.68 18.51
C ALA A 393 0.13 -28.88 19.09
N TRP A 394 -1.17 -28.76 19.34
CA TRP A 394 -2.01 -29.84 19.86
C TRP A 394 -2.36 -30.93 18.84
N THR A 395 -2.45 -30.55 17.56
CA THR A 395 -2.84 -31.47 16.47
C THR A 395 -1.66 -32.20 15.82
N GLY A 396 -0.41 -31.91 16.23
CA GLY A 396 0.79 -32.60 15.72
C GLY A 396 1.03 -32.51 14.23
N ARG A 397 0.47 -31.47 13.56
CA ARG A 397 0.57 -31.26 12.09
C ARG A 397 1.17 -29.90 11.76
#